data_f9eabb5994974ad72ca2f094f705019c
#
_entry.id   f9eabb5994974ad72ca2f094f705019c
#
_cell.length_a   1.000
_cell.length_b   1.000
_cell.length_c   1.000
_cell.angle_alpha   90.00
_cell.angle_beta   90.00
_cell.angle_gamma   90.00
#
_symmetry.space_group_name_H-M   'P 1'
#
loop_
_entity.id
_entity.type
_entity.pdbx_description
1 polymer ?
#
loop_
_entity_poly.entity_id
_entity_poly.type
_entity_poly.pdbx_seq_one_letter_code
_entity_poly.pdbx_strand_id
1 'polypeptide(L)'
;TLAVCRGMQVANVAFGGSLHQHMDDLATSGVVAHGPHGFPSPPEGVEHPLEIASGSLLAAALEGHGTPPAISYHHQAVDRLGEGFTATAWADDGHVEAMERSEGWFVCLQWHPEDTAANDPAQQRIYDAFVERAVARQR
;
A
#
# COMPACT_ATOMS: atom_id res chain seq x y z
N THR A 1 -7.12 11.54 -0.35
CA THR A 1 -6.18 10.99 -1.34
C THR A 1 -6.05 9.49 -1.16
N LEU A 2 -6.10 8.74 -2.25
CA LEU A 2 -5.67 7.36 -2.33
C LEU A 2 -4.47 7.32 -3.30
N ALA A 3 -3.32 6.83 -2.84
CA ALA A 3 -2.10 6.76 -3.63
C ALA A 3 -1.61 5.31 -3.72
N VAL A 4 -1.50 4.76 -4.93
CA VAL A 4 -1.20 3.34 -5.16
C VAL A 4 0.18 3.18 -5.76
N CYS A 5 0.95 2.22 -5.26
CA CYS A 5 2.29 1.80 -5.69
C CYS A 5 3.25 2.98 -5.87
N ARG A 6 3.55 3.37 -7.09
CA ARG A 6 4.37 4.54 -7.38
C ARG A 6 3.80 5.83 -6.78
N GLY A 7 2.47 5.93 -6.65
CA GLY A 7 1.81 7.05 -5.99
C GLY A 7 2.19 7.17 -4.51
N MET A 8 2.26 6.05 -3.79
CA MET A 8 2.76 6.00 -2.42
C MET A 8 4.22 6.46 -2.33
N GLN A 9 5.09 5.96 -3.22
CA GLN A 9 6.50 6.30 -3.25
C GLN A 9 6.72 7.80 -3.52
N VAL A 10 5.98 8.36 -4.50
CA VAL A 10 6.01 9.80 -4.80
C VAL A 10 5.53 10.62 -3.60
N ALA A 11 4.43 10.21 -2.96
CA ALA A 11 3.92 10.88 -1.76
C ALA A 11 4.97 10.86 -0.64
N ASN A 12 5.58 9.71 -0.37
CA ASN A 12 6.61 9.58 0.65
C ASN A 12 7.79 10.56 0.42
N VAL A 13 8.31 10.60 -0.79
CA VAL A 13 9.43 11.48 -1.15
C VAL A 13 9.03 12.96 -1.10
N ALA A 14 7.83 13.31 -1.58
CA ALA A 14 7.31 14.68 -1.54
C ALA A 14 7.20 15.25 -0.11
N PHE A 15 6.98 14.38 0.88
CA PHE A 15 6.99 14.73 2.30
C PHE A 15 8.33 14.46 3.00
N GLY A 16 9.43 14.38 2.24
CA GLY A 16 10.80 14.30 2.75
C GLY A 16 11.24 12.90 3.17
N GLY A 17 10.50 11.87 2.85
CA GLY A 17 10.89 10.47 3.04
C GLY A 17 11.95 10.00 2.04
N SER A 18 12.39 8.75 2.18
CA SER A 18 13.34 8.10 1.27
C SER A 18 12.85 6.72 0.84
N LEU A 19 13.45 6.18 -0.23
CA LEU A 19 13.14 4.88 -0.79
C LEU A 19 14.40 4.00 -0.82
N HIS A 20 14.22 2.71 -0.52
CA HIS A 20 15.13 1.68 -0.99
C HIS A 20 15.06 1.62 -2.51
N GLN A 21 16.18 1.85 -3.18
CA GLN A 21 16.21 1.91 -4.64
C GLN A 21 16.13 0.55 -5.31
N HIS A 22 16.57 -0.49 -4.60
CA HIS A 22 16.54 -1.87 -5.08
C HIS A 22 16.40 -2.83 -3.89
N MET A 23 15.23 -3.46 -3.79
CA MET A 23 14.91 -4.31 -2.63
C MET A 23 15.76 -5.57 -2.58
N ASP A 24 16.18 -6.10 -3.74
CA ASP A 24 17.03 -7.29 -3.82
C ASP A 24 18.40 -7.12 -3.15
N ASP A 25 18.86 -5.87 -2.98
CA ASP A 25 20.11 -5.55 -2.28
C ASP A 25 19.95 -5.59 -0.75
N LEU A 26 18.72 -5.73 -0.25
CA LEU A 26 18.44 -5.74 1.18
C LEU A 26 18.56 -7.18 1.70
N ALA A 27 19.42 -7.36 2.70
CA ALA A 27 19.53 -8.62 3.43
C ALA A 27 18.33 -8.77 4.39
N THR A 28 17.17 -9.08 3.86
CA THR A 28 15.98 -9.32 4.68
C THR A 28 15.87 -10.79 5.07
N SER A 29 15.59 -11.05 6.34
CA SER A 29 15.30 -12.39 6.84
C SER A 29 13.86 -12.77 6.48
N GLY A 30 13.73 -13.53 5.41
CA GLY A 30 12.42 -13.91 4.89
C GLY A 30 12.16 -13.20 3.56
N VAL A 31 12.42 -13.88 2.49
CA VAL A 31 12.20 -13.32 1.14
C VAL A 31 10.72 -13.39 0.84
N VAL A 32 10.01 -12.27 1.06
CA VAL A 32 8.74 -12.06 0.38
C VAL A 32 9.07 -11.58 -1.02
N ALA A 33 8.58 -12.29 -2.03
CA ALA A 33 8.72 -11.83 -3.39
C ALA A 33 7.73 -10.66 -3.60
N HIS A 34 8.24 -9.49 -3.96
CA HIS A 34 7.43 -8.33 -4.32
C HIS A 34 7.24 -8.18 -5.83
N GLY A 35 7.54 -9.23 -6.57
CA GLY A 35 7.29 -9.37 -7.99
C GLY A 35 8.56 -9.42 -8.84
N PRO A 36 8.41 -9.82 -10.10
CA PRO A 36 9.48 -9.78 -11.05
C PRO A 36 9.82 -8.34 -11.39
N HIS A 37 11.10 -8.03 -11.35
CA HIS A 37 11.62 -6.71 -11.70
C HIS A 37 11.82 -6.65 -13.21
N GLY A 38 11.17 -5.71 -13.87
CA GLY A 38 11.38 -5.45 -15.28
C GLY A 38 10.18 -4.87 -16.01
N PHE A 39 10.46 -4.11 -17.06
CA PHE A 39 9.48 -3.70 -18.05
C PHE A 39 9.65 -4.55 -19.31
N PRO A 40 8.55 -4.96 -19.97
CA PRO A 40 7.17 -4.66 -19.61
C PRO A 40 6.71 -5.43 -18.38
N SER A 41 5.80 -4.80 -17.61
CA SER A 41 5.19 -5.42 -16.43
C SER A 41 4.76 -6.84 -16.74
N PRO A 42 5.12 -7.79 -15.87
CA PRO A 42 4.61 -9.12 -16.02
C PRO A 42 3.10 -9.10 -15.81
N PRO A 43 2.39 -9.98 -16.48
CA PRO A 43 0.96 -10.08 -16.32
C PRO A 43 0.52 -10.61 -14.95
N GLU A 44 1.46 -11.07 -14.13
CA GLU A 44 1.15 -11.72 -12.86
C GLU A 44 2.01 -11.12 -11.75
N GLY A 45 1.38 -10.38 -10.84
CA GLY A 45 1.98 -9.95 -9.58
C GLY A 45 2.21 -11.14 -8.64
N VAL A 46 2.98 -10.94 -7.61
CA VAL A 46 3.17 -11.93 -6.54
C VAL A 46 2.20 -11.62 -5.41
N GLU A 47 1.47 -12.64 -4.98
CA GLU A 47 0.57 -12.54 -3.84
C GLU A 47 1.31 -12.80 -2.54
N HIS A 48 1.12 -11.92 -1.54
CA HIS A 48 1.63 -12.12 -0.20
C HIS A 48 0.68 -11.57 0.87
N PRO A 49 0.76 -12.08 2.13
CA PRO A 49 -0.06 -11.59 3.22
C PRO A 49 0.35 -10.17 3.66
N LEU A 50 -0.59 -9.51 4.36
CA LEU A 50 -0.40 -8.21 4.97
C LEU A 50 -0.70 -8.28 6.47
N GLU A 51 0.14 -7.62 7.27
CA GLU A 51 -0.21 -7.23 8.62
C GLU A 51 -0.72 -5.78 8.61
N ILE A 52 -1.94 -5.54 9.08
CA ILE A 52 -2.56 -4.20 9.08
C ILE A 52 -2.75 -3.73 10.53
N ALA A 53 -2.27 -2.53 10.83
CA ALA A 53 -2.41 -1.91 12.14
C ALA A 53 -3.88 -1.67 12.49
N SER A 54 -4.31 -2.16 13.65
CA SER A 54 -5.65 -1.88 14.18
C SER A 54 -5.83 -0.37 14.42
N GLY A 55 -7.02 0.14 14.10
CA GLY A 55 -7.35 1.56 14.27
C GLY A 55 -6.81 2.48 13.16
N SER A 56 -6.17 1.95 12.13
CA SER A 56 -5.78 2.70 10.94
C SER A 56 -6.98 3.08 10.08
N LEU A 57 -6.83 4.07 9.19
CA LEU A 57 -7.85 4.41 8.19
C LEU A 57 -8.10 3.25 7.23
N LEU A 58 -7.03 2.51 6.89
CA LEU A 58 -7.11 1.31 6.08
C LEU A 58 -7.90 0.21 6.78
N ALA A 59 -7.61 -0.07 8.05
CA ALA A 59 -8.37 -1.06 8.84
C ALA A 59 -9.85 -0.68 8.94
N ALA A 60 -10.15 0.60 9.16
CA ALA A 60 -11.53 1.10 9.19
C ALA A 60 -12.23 0.96 7.82
N ALA A 61 -11.50 1.18 6.71
CA ALA A 61 -12.03 0.96 5.37
C ALA A 61 -12.38 -0.51 5.12
N LEU A 62 -11.60 -1.44 5.67
CA LEU A 62 -11.76 -2.89 5.50
C LEU A 62 -12.71 -3.54 6.51
N GLU A 63 -13.34 -2.77 7.42
CA GLU A 63 -14.20 -3.32 8.47
C GLU A 63 -15.28 -4.24 7.89
N GLY A 64 -15.32 -5.48 8.40
CA GLY A 64 -16.25 -6.52 7.96
C GLY A 64 -15.84 -7.29 6.70
N HIS A 65 -14.71 -6.95 6.06
CA HIS A 65 -14.27 -7.60 4.82
C HIS A 65 -13.01 -8.46 4.97
N GLY A 66 -12.32 -8.37 6.12
CA GLY A 66 -11.05 -9.07 6.36
C GLY A 66 -9.85 -8.37 5.70
N THR A 67 -8.67 -8.94 5.90
CA THR A 67 -7.43 -8.45 5.29
C THR A 67 -7.23 -9.09 3.93
N PRO A 68 -7.23 -8.33 2.83
CA PRO A 68 -6.96 -8.88 1.51
C PRO A 68 -5.47 -9.22 1.36
N PRO A 69 -5.11 -10.16 0.49
CA PRO A 69 -3.73 -10.34 0.10
C PRO A 69 -3.25 -9.15 -0.75
N ALA A 70 -1.95 -8.84 -0.66
CA ALA A 70 -1.32 -7.87 -1.55
C ALA A 70 -0.95 -8.53 -2.88
N ILE A 71 -1.23 -7.85 -3.98
CA ILE A 71 -0.69 -8.20 -5.30
C ILE A 71 0.41 -7.20 -5.63
N SER A 72 1.65 -7.65 -5.60
CA SER A 72 2.84 -6.79 -5.69
C SER A 72 3.68 -7.07 -6.93
N TYR A 73 4.21 -5.99 -7.55
CA TYR A 73 5.20 -6.06 -8.62
C TYR A 73 6.07 -4.79 -8.63
N HIS A 74 6.65 -4.48 -7.47
CA HIS A 74 7.54 -3.33 -7.28
C HIS A 74 8.92 -3.78 -6.81
N HIS A 75 9.97 -3.01 -7.16
CA HIS A 75 11.35 -3.27 -6.75
C HIS A 75 11.91 -2.17 -5.84
N GLN A 76 11.15 -1.12 -5.63
CA GLN A 76 11.46 -0.05 -4.67
C GLN A 76 10.43 -0.06 -3.55
N ALA A 77 10.85 0.30 -2.36
CA ALA A 77 9.99 0.38 -1.17
C ALA A 77 10.33 1.62 -0.33
N VAL A 78 9.45 1.96 0.60
CA VAL A 78 9.73 3.01 1.58
C VAL A 78 10.87 2.57 2.50
N ASP A 79 11.89 3.42 2.61
CA ASP A 79 12.98 3.29 3.59
C ASP A 79 12.67 4.13 4.83
N ARG A 80 12.60 5.45 4.70
CA ARG A 80 12.23 6.36 5.77
C ARG A 80 10.94 7.08 5.42
N LEU A 81 10.00 7.06 6.35
CA LEU A 81 8.71 7.76 6.18
C LEU A 81 8.89 9.27 6.04
N GLY A 82 8.10 9.85 5.16
CA GLY A 82 7.93 11.29 5.03
C GLY A 82 7.20 11.89 6.23
N GLU A 83 7.35 13.20 6.42
CA GLU A 83 6.78 13.92 7.56
C GLU A 83 5.25 13.78 7.62
N GLY A 84 4.75 13.41 8.79
CA GLY A 84 3.33 13.23 9.09
C GLY A 84 2.73 11.92 8.58
N PHE A 85 3.50 11.04 7.91
CA PHE A 85 3.06 9.69 7.61
C PHE A 85 3.32 8.73 8.77
N THR A 86 2.42 7.77 8.91
CA THR A 86 2.55 6.62 9.82
C THR A 86 2.39 5.36 8.99
N ALA A 87 3.27 4.38 9.15
CA ALA A 87 3.13 3.07 8.52
C ALA A 87 1.96 2.32 9.16
N THR A 88 1.12 1.71 8.34
CA THR A 88 -0.13 1.05 8.78
C THR A 88 -0.36 -0.33 8.18
N ALA A 89 0.48 -0.77 7.25
CA ALA A 89 0.55 -2.17 6.85
C ALA A 89 1.98 -2.57 6.49
N TRP A 90 2.28 -3.86 6.68
CA TRP A 90 3.59 -4.45 6.42
C TRP A 90 3.44 -5.82 5.76
N ALA A 91 4.41 -6.18 4.92
CA ALA A 91 4.66 -7.54 4.50
C ALA A 91 5.44 -8.31 5.58
N ASP A 92 5.50 -9.64 5.47
CA ASP A 92 6.19 -10.51 6.44
C ASP A 92 7.70 -10.25 6.53
N ASP A 93 8.30 -9.65 5.51
CA ASP A 93 9.72 -9.23 5.51
C ASP A 93 9.95 -7.85 6.15
N GLY A 94 8.89 -7.20 6.63
CA GLY A 94 8.91 -5.92 7.33
C GLY A 94 8.86 -4.69 6.43
N HIS A 95 8.76 -4.84 5.11
CA HIS A 95 8.57 -3.70 4.23
C HIS A 95 7.20 -3.06 4.43
N VAL A 96 7.19 -1.72 4.39
CA VAL A 96 5.95 -0.93 4.52
C VAL A 96 5.09 -1.09 3.27
N GLU A 97 3.92 -1.63 3.45
CA GLU A 97 2.93 -1.85 2.40
C GLU A 97 1.80 -0.82 2.40
N ALA A 98 1.54 -0.17 3.54
CA ALA A 98 0.67 0.99 3.59
C ALA A 98 1.18 2.04 4.57
N MET A 99 0.89 3.29 4.25
CA MET A 99 1.10 4.43 5.15
C MET A 99 -0.06 5.42 5.01
N GLU A 100 -0.31 6.16 6.06
CA GLU A 100 -1.40 7.14 6.08
C GLU A 100 -1.05 8.40 6.85
N ARG A 101 -1.81 9.47 6.62
CA ARG A 101 -1.76 10.70 7.41
C ARG A 101 -3.07 10.89 8.15
N SER A 102 -2.97 11.36 9.40
CA SER A 102 -4.13 11.70 10.22
C SER A 102 -4.89 12.93 9.73
N GLU A 103 -4.22 13.82 9.00
CA GLU A 103 -4.82 15.03 8.44
C GLU A 103 -5.60 14.73 7.16
N GLY A 104 -6.89 14.60 7.31
CA GLY A 104 -7.78 14.21 6.23
C GLY A 104 -7.76 12.68 6.00
N TRP A 105 -8.32 12.24 4.89
CA TRP A 105 -8.24 10.85 4.48
C TRP A 105 -7.16 10.73 3.40
N PHE A 106 -5.93 10.37 3.83
CA PHE A 106 -4.80 10.18 2.93
C PHE A 106 -4.20 8.81 3.21
N VAL A 107 -4.53 7.84 2.37
CA VAL A 107 -4.09 6.45 2.44
C VAL A 107 -3.22 6.15 1.24
N CYS A 108 -2.07 5.54 1.49
CA CYS A 108 -1.11 5.11 0.47
C CYS A 108 -0.92 3.60 0.59
N LEU A 109 -0.93 2.91 -0.54
CA LEU A 109 -0.79 1.46 -0.67
C LEU A 109 0.36 1.15 -1.61
N GLN A 110 1.21 0.18 -1.25
CA GLN A 110 2.31 -0.23 -2.10
C GLN A 110 1.88 -1.28 -3.14
N TRP A 111 0.93 -2.16 -2.78
CA TRP A 111 0.36 -3.15 -3.67
C TRP A 111 -0.68 -2.56 -4.65
N HIS A 112 -1.23 -3.42 -5.50
CA HIS A 112 -2.18 -3.05 -6.55
C HIS A 112 -3.59 -3.59 -6.29
N PRO A 113 -4.43 -2.93 -5.47
CA PRO A 113 -5.80 -3.36 -5.22
C PRO A 113 -6.66 -3.34 -6.49
N GLU A 114 -6.34 -2.51 -7.50
CA GLU A 114 -7.06 -2.41 -8.75
C GLU A 114 -7.07 -3.72 -9.56
N ASP A 115 -6.06 -4.55 -9.40
CA ASP A 115 -5.93 -5.78 -10.20
C ASP A 115 -6.97 -6.82 -9.80
N THR A 116 -7.40 -6.81 -8.54
CA THR A 116 -8.33 -7.81 -8.00
C THR A 116 -9.66 -7.24 -7.50
N ALA A 117 -9.81 -5.93 -7.40
CA ALA A 117 -11.01 -5.28 -6.85
C ALA A 117 -12.33 -5.73 -7.51
N ALA A 118 -12.32 -6.09 -8.80
CA ALA A 118 -13.50 -6.59 -9.49
C ALA A 118 -14.02 -7.94 -8.93
N ASN A 119 -13.16 -8.72 -8.28
CA ASN A 119 -13.46 -10.07 -7.79
C ASN A 119 -13.21 -10.23 -6.28
N ASP A 120 -12.56 -9.26 -5.63
CA ASP A 120 -12.28 -9.25 -4.21
C ASP A 120 -12.98 -8.07 -3.53
N PRO A 121 -14.05 -8.32 -2.76
CA PRO A 121 -14.80 -7.27 -2.07
C PRO A 121 -13.97 -6.43 -1.09
N ALA A 122 -12.91 -7.00 -0.48
CA ALA A 122 -12.04 -6.27 0.42
C ALA A 122 -11.19 -5.24 -0.35
N GLN A 123 -10.64 -5.62 -1.51
CA GLN A 123 -9.92 -4.67 -2.39
C GLN A 123 -10.86 -3.59 -2.91
N GLN A 124 -12.07 -3.95 -3.36
CA GLN A 124 -13.07 -2.98 -3.82
C GLN A 124 -13.46 -2.00 -2.71
N ARG A 125 -13.60 -2.48 -1.47
CA ARG A 125 -14.00 -1.65 -0.32
C ARG A 125 -13.05 -0.48 -0.05
N ILE A 126 -11.76 -0.61 -0.40
CA ILE A 126 -10.78 0.48 -0.29
C ILE A 126 -11.19 1.65 -1.19
N TYR A 127 -11.59 1.36 -2.43
CA TYR A 127 -12.07 2.39 -3.38
C TYR A 127 -13.39 3.00 -2.94
N ASP A 128 -14.31 2.18 -2.45
CA ASP A 128 -15.61 2.66 -1.96
C ASP A 128 -15.41 3.63 -0.78
N ALA A 129 -14.53 3.30 0.17
CA ALA A 129 -14.20 4.17 1.28
C ALA A 129 -13.58 5.50 0.81
N PHE A 130 -12.70 5.46 -0.19
CA PHE A 130 -12.14 6.67 -0.79
C PHE A 130 -13.23 7.55 -1.42
N VAL A 131 -14.13 6.97 -2.21
CA VAL A 131 -15.24 7.69 -2.86
C VAL A 131 -16.19 8.30 -1.83
N GLU A 132 -16.58 7.53 -0.80
CA GLU A 132 -17.41 8.01 0.30
C GLU A 132 -16.81 9.25 0.99
N ARG A 133 -15.50 9.22 1.25
CA ARG A 133 -14.77 10.35 1.86
C ARG A 133 -14.66 11.54 0.92
N ALA A 134 -14.47 11.31 -0.37
CA ALA A 134 -14.42 12.38 -1.37
C ALA A 134 -15.77 13.11 -1.49
N VAL A 135 -16.87 12.35 -1.51
CA VAL A 135 -18.24 12.92 -1.56
C VAL A 135 -18.60 13.66 -0.28
N ALA A 136 -18.25 13.11 0.89
CA ALA A 136 -18.54 13.75 2.18
C ALA A 136 -17.85 15.11 2.34
N ARG A 137 -16.68 15.31 1.71
CA ARG A 137 -15.93 16.57 1.76
C ARG A 137 -16.49 17.68 0.87
N GLN A 138 -17.39 17.35 -0.07
CA GLN A 138 -18.03 18.32 -0.95
C GLN A 138 -19.31 18.96 -0.34
N ARG A 139 -19.75 18.48 0.81
CA ARG A 139 -20.90 18.97 1.57
C ARG A 139 -20.48 19.82 2.76
#